data_748420875cfb28f2ec933245b34de288
#
_entry.id   748420875cfb28f2ec933245b34de288
#
_cell.length_a   1.000
_cell.length_b   1.000
_cell.length_c   1.000
_cell.angle_alpha   90.00
_cell.angle_beta   90.00
_cell.angle_gamma   90.00
#
_symmetry.space_group_name_H-M   'P 1'
#
loop_
_entity.id
_entity.type
_entity.pdbx_description
1 polymer ?
#
loop_
_entity_poly.entity_id
_entity_poly.type
_entity_poly.pdbx_seq_one_letter_code
_entity_poly.pdbx_strand_id
1 'polypeptide(L)'
;MVVIAFLFAALALDPPFTDHAVLQRDKPVVVRGSADAGAEVAVSFAGNTVEGVADAAGRWSLKLPAMPASKEPRDLTVTSRTPRTSQTSRTSISDILVGEVWLASGQSNMEMPLWHPTRKRFRDKMGGLMRQFPPPANFRVMMTWPERGVSATPRRDYPVAWTVPDEAWLSTNKFSACAYYFGRELFTTLDVPVGVIAAFWGGTEIGSWVPDCGWESVKSEPYVATNILERVSKRVALESEGKRRGWPGYPGDLWNEQVAVFAPYTVRGMIWYQGESNIDENFSGRLAYSKNMRALMDGWRREFGCPDMKLLFVELAPFFYPWLKLPPDDDRLARLCDEQQRFAVEEPNAHLACISDVGDVNDIHPCRKWEVGTRLAALAFQHVYGLPVRADPPRAVSARLVAPGKVEISLKNAQGLYRWMPEVSLWTTNQHEVSSIRFVGRDGRIVDCESTITNDMIVAESAQMKNPAEVTYLRRCTDEGNIYNDSALPLGTFSLPVKERLRDNTVRFEDLGGVFAEMELPDPAVIDLKVERMGAFAVLTVAPAAGAAREVREIELPEIRLVREIPNWTPTRSGTNRGSASCAPSSRR
;
A
#
# COMPACT_ATOMS: atom_id res chain seq x y z
N MET A 1 -51.35 34.78 -10.37
CA MET A 1 -51.34 33.51 -9.61
C MET A 1 -50.08 32.77 -10.04
N VAL A 2 -49.00 32.81 -9.24
CA VAL A 2 -47.77 32.09 -9.53
C VAL A 2 -47.97 30.67 -8.98
N VAL A 3 -48.13 29.69 -9.88
CA VAL A 3 -48.12 28.27 -9.50
C VAL A 3 -46.68 27.90 -9.25
N ILE A 4 -46.25 27.87 -7.99
CA ILE A 4 -44.98 27.27 -7.59
C ILE A 4 -45.20 25.77 -7.67
N ALA A 5 -44.77 25.14 -8.75
CA ALA A 5 -44.68 23.68 -8.83
C ALA A 5 -43.59 23.24 -7.87
N PHE A 6 -43.95 22.70 -6.73
CA PHE A 6 -43.00 21.96 -5.89
C PHE A 6 -42.66 20.67 -6.63
N LEU A 7 -41.46 20.59 -7.19
CA LEU A 7 -40.88 19.32 -7.62
C LEU A 7 -40.64 18.51 -6.34
N PHE A 8 -41.47 17.53 -6.07
CA PHE A 8 -41.21 16.55 -5.02
C PHE A 8 -40.04 15.68 -5.47
N ALA A 9 -39.03 15.59 -4.65
CA ALA A 9 -37.91 14.69 -4.90
C ALA A 9 -38.37 13.25 -4.62
N ALA A 10 -38.31 12.39 -5.60
CA ALA A 10 -38.66 10.97 -5.42
C ALA A 10 -37.71 10.35 -4.35
N LEU A 11 -38.26 9.49 -3.49
CA LEU A 11 -37.47 8.68 -2.58
C LEU A 11 -36.52 7.77 -3.40
N ALA A 12 -35.22 7.95 -3.24
CA ALA A 12 -34.24 7.17 -3.93
C ALA A 12 -33.02 6.88 -3.04
N LEU A 13 -32.44 5.72 -3.24
CA LEU A 13 -31.08 5.39 -2.75
C LEU A 13 -30.05 5.97 -3.70
N ASP A 14 -28.93 6.45 -3.15
CA ASP A 14 -27.80 6.85 -3.99
C ASP A 14 -27.10 5.62 -4.60
N PRO A 15 -26.47 5.73 -5.77
CA PRO A 15 -25.41 4.80 -6.12
C PRO A 15 -24.39 4.80 -4.99
N PRO A 16 -23.88 3.71 -4.53
CA PRO A 16 -23.83 2.33 -5.01
C PRO A 16 -24.84 1.36 -4.36
N PHE A 17 -25.97 1.84 -3.82
CA PHE A 17 -26.98 0.97 -3.21
C PHE A 17 -27.94 0.44 -4.28
N THR A 18 -27.65 -0.77 -4.79
CA THR A 18 -28.47 -1.49 -5.79
C THR A 18 -28.70 -2.92 -5.32
N ASP A 19 -29.56 -3.65 -6.02
CA ASP A 19 -29.69 -5.10 -5.84
C ASP A 19 -28.32 -5.78 -5.86
N HIS A 20 -28.19 -6.92 -5.20
CA HIS A 20 -26.98 -7.72 -5.09
C HIS A 20 -25.84 -7.07 -4.30
N ALA A 21 -26.06 -5.98 -3.56
CA ALA A 21 -25.02 -5.30 -2.81
C ALA A 21 -24.44 -6.17 -1.69
N VAL A 22 -23.16 -5.94 -1.38
CA VAL A 22 -22.52 -6.45 -0.16
C VAL A 22 -22.29 -5.30 0.79
N LEU A 23 -22.86 -5.36 1.99
CA LEU A 23 -22.60 -4.40 3.06
C LEU A 23 -21.41 -4.86 3.90
N GLN A 24 -20.53 -3.93 4.29
CA GLN A 24 -19.34 -4.24 5.06
C GLN A 24 -19.71 -4.78 6.45
N ARG A 25 -19.24 -6.00 6.78
CA ARG A 25 -19.41 -6.59 8.12
C ARG A 25 -18.58 -5.88 9.19
N ASP A 26 -18.98 -6.01 10.44
CA ASP A 26 -18.25 -5.57 11.64
C ASP A 26 -17.92 -4.07 11.67
N LYS A 27 -18.57 -3.28 10.82
CA LYS A 27 -18.51 -1.82 10.79
C LYS A 27 -19.92 -1.23 10.63
N PRO A 28 -20.21 -0.06 11.19
CA PRO A 28 -21.45 0.65 10.87
C PRO A 28 -21.51 0.98 9.38
N VAL A 29 -22.69 0.78 8.76
CA VAL A 29 -22.88 1.00 7.32
C VAL A 29 -23.63 2.31 7.09
N VAL A 30 -23.02 3.23 6.35
CA VAL A 30 -23.64 4.51 5.98
C VAL A 30 -24.50 4.29 4.74
N VAL A 31 -25.84 4.40 4.88
CA VAL A 31 -26.82 4.38 3.79
C VAL A 31 -27.30 5.80 3.52
N ARG A 32 -27.40 6.20 2.26
CA ARG A 32 -27.79 7.56 1.87
C ARG A 32 -28.66 7.60 0.63
N GLY A 33 -29.31 8.73 0.46
CA GLY A 33 -30.20 8.93 -0.67
C GLY A 33 -30.86 10.30 -0.68
N SER A 34 -31.96 10.40 -1.42
CA SER A 34 -32.79 11.59 -1.52
C SER A 34 -34.26 11.30 -1.18
N ALA A 35 -34.95 12.30 -0.68
CA ALA A 35 -36.38 12.32 -0.40
C ALA A 35 -36.87 13.77 -0.44
N ASP A 36 -38.14 14.01 -0.19
CA ASP A 36 -38.63 15.38 -0.01
C ASP A 36 -37.90 16.08 1.14
N ALA A 37 -37.62 17.37 0.99
CA ALA A 37 -37.00 18.16 2.03
C ALA A 37 -37.84 18.12 3.33
N GLY A 38 -37.21 17.74 4.43
CA GLY A 38 -37.82 17.59 5.74
C GLY A 38 -38.65 16.31 5.89
N ALA A 39 -38.62 15.37 4.95
CA ALA A 39 -39.26 14.07 5.12
C ALA A 39 -38.58 13.24 6.20
N GLU A 40 -39.39 12.56 7.01
CA GLU A 40 -38.93 11.51 7.92
C GLU A 40 -38.53 10.31 7.08
N VAL A 41 -37.33 9.78 7.28
CA VAL A 41 -36.79 8.64 6.52
C VAL A 41 -36.40 7.52 7.48
N ALA A 42 -36.80 6.29 7.17
CA ALA A 42 -36.39 5.11 7.88
C ALA A 42 -35.74 4.09 6.94
N VAL A 43 -34.60 3.53 7.36
CA VAL A 43 -33.88 2.45 6.67
C VAL A 43 -33.96 1.19 7.52
N SER A 44 -34.50 0.11 6.95
CA SER A 44 -34.65 -1.18 7.60
C SER A 44 -33.85 -2.27 6.87
N PHE A 45 -33.01 -3.01 7.60
CA PHE A 45 -32.24 -4.12 7.10
C PHE A 45 -31.88 -5.10 8.21
N ALA A 46 -32.05 -6.41 7.97
CA ALA A 46 -31.64 -7.50 8.87
C ALA A 46 -32.12 -7.31 10.33
N GLY A 47 -33.38 -6.87 10.51
CA GLY A 47 -33.98 -6.64 11.84
C GLY A 47 -33.59 -5.32 12.49
N ASN A 48 -32.71 -4.53 11.90
CA ASN A 48 -32.36 -3.18 12.36
C ASN A 48 -33.16 -2.14 11.60
N THR A 49 -33.64 -1.10 12.31
CA THR A 49 -34.24 0.08 11.71
C THR A 49 -33.59 1.33 12.29
N VAL A 50 -33.20 2.25 11.42
CA VAL A 50 -32.63 3.55 11.77
C VAL A 50 -33.43 4.66 11.10
N GLU A 51 -33.64 5.76 11.82
CA GLU A 51 -34.51 6.84 11.39
C GLU A 51 -33.76 8.19 11.39
N GLY A 52 -34.22 9.11 10.57
CA GLY A 52 -33.72 10.47 10.49
C GLY A 52 -34.58 11.33 9.60
N VAL A 53 -34.09 12.52 9.25
CA VAL A 53 -34.82 13.51 8.46
C VAL A 53 -33.96 13.96 7.30
N ALA A 54 -34.57 14.07 6.11
CA ALA A 54 -33.94 14.67 4.95
C ALA A 54 -33.69 16.16 5.16
N ASP A 55 -32.53 16.65 4.80
CA ASP A 55 -32.15 18.05 4.92
C ASP A 55 -32.93 18.98 3.98
N ALA A 56 -32.62 20.28 4.00
CA ALA A 56 -33.28 21.27 3.16
C ALA A 56 -33.08 21.04 1.64
N ALA A 57 -32.05 20.31 1.25
CA ALA A 57 -31.77 19.90 -0.12
C ALA A 57 -32.40 18.52 -0.47
N GLY A 58 -33.14 17.92 0.46
CA GLY A 58 -33.75 16.61 0.31
C GLY A 58 -32.75 15.46 0.42
N ARG A 59 -31.57 15.67 0.99
CA ARG A 59 -30.54 14.64 1.17
C ARG A 59 -30.65 14.03 2.57
N TRP A 60 -30.46 12.73 2.65
CA TRP A 60 -30.42 12.00 3.91
C TRP A 60 -29.26 11.03 3.96
N SER A 61 -28.77 10.77 5.16
CA SER A 61 -27.69 9.81 5.44
C SER A 61 -27.95 9.17 6.81
N LEU A 62 -28.12 7.87 6.84
CA LEU A 62 -28.42 7.09 8.04
C LEU A 62 -27.37 5.99 8.23
N LYS A 63 -27.12 5.62 9.46
CA LYS A 63 -26.07 4.67 9.80
C LYS A 63 -26.68 3.42 10.46
N LEU A 64 -26.69 2.31 9.73
CA LEU A 64 -27.00 1.00 10.28
C LEU A 64 -25.89 0.54 11.25
N PRO A 65 -26.23 -0.17 12.32
CA PRO A 65 -25.21 -0.71 13.23
C PRO A 65 -24.29 -1.72 12.54
N ALA A 66 -23.15 -2.00 13.16
CA ALA A 66 -22.28 -3.07 12.72
C ALA A 66 -23.01 -4.43 12.76
N MET A 67 -22.85 -5.22 11.72
CA MET A 67 -23.52 -6.52 11.57
C MET A 67 -22.49 -7.62 11.31
N PRO A 68 -22.71 -8.83 11.82
CA PRO A 68 -21.87 -9.99 11.47
C PRO A 68 -22.08 -10.39 10.01
N ALA A 69 -21.13 -11.13 9.44
CA ALA A 69 -21.26 -11.69 8.09
C ALA A 69 -22.50 -12.58 7.96
N SER A 70 -23.15 -12.50 6.80
CA SER A 70 -24.32 -13.33 6.47
C SER A 70 -24.34 -13.65 4.98
N LYS A 71 -24.42 -14.94 4.66
CA LYS A 71 -24.63 -15.45 3.29
C LYS A 71 -26.12 -15.48 2.91
N GLU A 72 -27.01 -15.21 3.86
CA GLU A 72 -28.44 -15.18 3.65
C GLU A 72 -28.84 -13.85 3.01
N PRO A 73 -29.39 -13.87 1.78
CA PRO A 73 -29.82 -12.65 1.10
C PRO A 73 -31.05 -12.05 1.77
N ARG A 74 -31.06 -10.73 1.92
CA ARG A 74 -32.15 -9.97 2.52
C ARG A 74 -32.42 -8.69 1.74
N ASP A 75 -33.63 -8.13 1.92
CA ASP A 75 -34.01 -6.86 1.34
C ASP A 75 -33.64 -5.71 2.29
N LEU A 76 -33.06 -4.64 1.72
CA LEU A 76 -32.92 -3.36 2.39
C LEU A 76 -34.08 -2.48 1.95
N THR A 77 -34.88 -2.01 2.89
CA THR A 77 -36.05 -1.18 2.64
C THR A 77 -35.85 0.22 3.16
N VAL A 78 -36.20 1.21 2.36
CA VAL A 78 -36.28 2.61 2.77
C VAL A 78 -37.69 3.10 2.66
N THR A 79 -38.17 3.75 3.71
CA THR A 79 -39.47 4.44 3.71
C THR A 79 -39.27 5.92 3.99
N SER A 80 -40.09 6.76 3.37
CA SER A 80 -40.14 8.19 3.72
C SER A 80 -41.58 8.64 3.96
N ARG A 81 -41.75 9.58 4.91
CA ARG A 81 -43.03 10.21 5.18
C ARG A 81 -42.84 11.72 5.17
N THR A 82 -43.59 12.38 4.29
CA THR A 82 -43.61 13.84 4.20
C THR A 82 -44.63 14.42 5.18
N PRO A 83 -44.20 15.14 6.25
CA PRO A 83 -45.10 15.58 7.33
C PRO A 83 -46.25 16.46 6.84
N ARG A 84 -46.03 17.29 5.83
CA ARG A 84 -47.05 18.24 5.29
C ARG A 84 -48.18 17.57 4.53
N THR A 85 -47.91 16.46 3.86
CA THR A 85 -48.89 15.77 3.00
C THR A 85 -49.33 14.42 3.56
N SER A 86 -48.66 13.95 4.62
CA SER A 86 -48.78 12.58 5.16
C SER A 86 -48.52 11.48 4.11
N GLN A 87 -47.90 11.86 2.99
CA GLN A 87 -47.57 10.92 1.91
C GLN A 87 -46.43 10.02 2.35
N THR A 88 -46.59 8.72 2.20
CA THR A 88 -45.56 7.71 2.45
C THR A 88 -45.09 7.15 1.13
N SER A 89 -43.78 7.12 0.93
CA SER A 89 -43.11 6.46 -0.18
C SER A 89 -42.22 5.32 0.34
N ARG A 90 -42.04 4.28 -0.48
CA ARG A 90 -41.20 3.12 -0.15
C ARG A 90 -40.37 2.73 -1.37
N THR A 91 -39.12 2.40 -1.14
CA THR A 91 -38.23 1.77 -2.12
C THR A 91 -37.47 0.63 -1.43
N SER A 92 -37.05 -0.37 -2.17
CA SER A 92 -36.26 -1.47 -1.65
C SER A 92 -35.28 -1.97 -2.70
N ILE A 93 -34.16 -2.50 -2.23
CA ILE A 93 -33.18 -3.27 -3.00
C ILE A 93 -33.09 -4.67 -2.40
N SER A 94 -32.86 -5.66 -3.26
CA SER A 94 -32.97 -7.08 -2.93
C SER A 94 -31.61 -7.81 -3.05
N ASP A 95 -31.55 -9.03 -2.51
CA ASP A 95 -30.38 -9.91 -2.52
C ASP A 95 -29.13 -9.23 -1.91
N ILE A 96 -29.30 -8.58 -0.76
CA ILE A 96 -28.23 -7.90 -0.05
C ILE A 96 -27.55 -8.89 0.92
N LEU A 97 -26.23 -8.99 0.81
CA LEU A 97 -25.39 -9.80 1.68
C LEU A 97 -24.60 -8.93 2.68
N VAL A 98 -24.11 -9.53 3.76
CA VAL A 98 -23.19 -8.89 4.69
C VAL A 98 -21.86 -9.64 4.63
N GLY A 99 -20.77 -8.93 4.29
CA GLY A 99 -19.47 -9.57 4.10
C GLY A 99 -18.32 -8.58 4.07
N GLU A 100 -17.25 -8.93 3.39
CA GLU A 100 -16.10 -8.05 3.19
C GLU A 100 -16.26 -7.23 1.92
N VAL A 101 -16.03 -5.92 2.02
CA VAL A 101 -16.07 -5.00 0.89
C VAL A 101 -14.71 -4.34 0.71
N TRP A 102 -14.14 -4.48 -0.48
CA TRP A 102 -12.84 -3.93 -0.83
C TRP A 102 -12.90 -3.08 -2.09
N LEU A 103 -12.13 -2.00 -2.09
CA LEU A 103 -11.87 -1.20 -3.29
C LEU A 103 -10.66 -1.79 -4.04
N ALA A 104 -10.73 -1.83 -5.36
CA ALA A 104 -9.62 -2.20 -6.24
C ALA A 104 -9.37 -1.06 -7.22
N SER A 105 -8.20 -0.44 -7.17
CA SER A 105 -7.90 0.71 -8.03
C SER A 105 -6.44 0.79 -8.45
N GLY A 106 -6.16 1.59 -9.47
CA GLY A 106 -4.85 1.75 -10.05
C GLY A 106 -4.87 1.98 -11.56
N GLN A 107 -3.77 1.61 -12.22
CA GLN A 107 -3.65 1.75 -13.67
C GLN A 107 -3.76 0.41 -14.42
N SER A 108 -3.20 0.31 -15.60
CA SER A 108 -3.35 -0.83 -16.52
C SER A 108 -3.06 -2.19 -15.91
N ASN A 109 -2.11 -2.30 -14.99
CA ASN A 109 -1.80 -3.56 -14.32
C ASN A 109 -2.90 -4.00 -13.31
N MET A 110 -3.65 -3.08 -12.74
CA MET A 110 -4.91 -3.38 -12.03
C MET A 110 -6.06 -3.61 -13.02
N GLU A 111 -6.15 -2.83 -14.10
CA GLU A 111 -7.19 -2.94 -15.12
C GLU A 111 -7.12 -4.27 -15.90
N MET A 112 -5.95 -4.90 -16.00
CA MET A 112 -5.72 -6.07 -16.82
C MET A 112 -6.72 -7.19 -16.51
N PRO A 113 -7.56 -7.58 -17.50
CA PRO A 113 -8.67 -8.49 -17.27
C PRO A 113 -8.22 -9.96 -17.19
N LEU A 114 -9.08 -10.79 -16.62
CA LEU A 114 -8.93 -12.25 -16.60
C LEU A 114 -8.78 -12.84 -18.01
N TRP A 115 -9.37 -12.19 -19.02
CA TRP A 115 -9.29 -12.61 -20.40
C TRP A 115 -9.01 -11.41 -21.30
N HIS A 116 -7.96 -11.50 -22.14
CA HIS A 116 -7.61 -10.42 -23.07
C HIS A 116 -7.68 -10.90 -24.51
N PRO A 117 -8.53 -10.31 -25.37
CA PRO A 117 -8.83 -10.83 -26.70
C PRO A 117 -7.61 -10.86 -27.64
N THR A 118 -6.69 -9.91 -27.53
CA THR A 118 -5.52 -9.77 -28.41
C THR A 118 -4.23 -10.33 -27.82
N ARG A 119 -4.15 -10.53 -26.51
CA ARG A 119 -2.97 -11.06 -25.81
C ARG A 119 -3.13 -12.55 -25.58
N LYS A 120 -2.72 -13.38 -26.54
CA LYS A 120 -2.88 -14.84 -26.50
C LYS A 120 -2.36 -15.45 -25.20
N ARG A 121 -1.22 -14.99 -24.69
CA ARG A 121 -0.59 -15.49 -23.47
C ARG A 121 -1.47 -15.26 -22.24
N PHE A 122 -2.11 -14.10 -22.14
CA PHE A 122 -3.12 -13.80 -21.12
C PHE A 122 -4.34 -14.71 -21.24
N ARG A 123 -4.89 -14.78 -22.46
CA ARG A 123 -6.05 -15.61 -22.76
C ARG A 123 -5.82 -17.07 -22.41
N ASP A 124 -4.70 -17.63 -22.85
CA ASP A 124 -4.45 -19.07 -22.73
C ASP A 124 -4.17 -19.48 -21.28
N LYS A 125 -3.50 -18.63 -20.49
CA LYS A 125 -3.17 -18.92 -19.09
C LYS A 125 -4.24 -18.48 -18.12
N MET A 126 -4.67 -17.24 -18.20
CA MET A 126 -5.66 -16.70 -17.24
C MET A 126 -7.05 -17.30 -17.43
N GLY A 127 -7.49 -17.50 -18.69
CA GLY A 127 -8.74 -18.17 -18.97
C GLY A 127 -8.77 -19.63 -18.54
N GLY A 128 -7.62 -20.33 -18.59
CA GLY A 128 -7.47 -21.67 -18.03
C GLY A 128 -7.61 -21.72 -16.52
N LEU A 129 -6.97 -20.78 -15.81
CA LEU A 129 -7.08 -20.65 -14.36
C LEU A 129 -8.49 -20.27 -13.90
N MET A 130 -9.17 -19.36 -14.62
CA MET A 130 -10.54 -18.99 -14.29
C MET A 130 -11.50 -20.18 -14.41
N ARG A 131 -11.38 -21.00 -15.47
CA ARG A 131 -12.17 -22.24 -15.61
C ARG A 131 -11.90 -23.26 -14.51
N GLN A 132 -10.66 -23.31 -14.04
CA GLN A 132 -10.30 -24.17 -12.90
C GLN A 132 -10.86 -23.64 -11.59
N PHE A 133 -11.04 -22.33 -11.47
CA PHE A 133 -11.49 -21.65 -10.26
C PHE A 133 -12.63 -20.67 -10.60
N PRO A 134 -13.87 -21.17 -10.78
CA PRO A 134 -15.01 -20.32 -11.13
C PRO A 134 -15.37 -19.35 -9.98
N PRO A 135 -16.07 -18.24 -10.28
CA PRO A 135 -16.48 -17.29 -9.25
C PRO A 135 -17.42 -17.95 -8.23
N PRO A 136 -17.18 -17.70 -6.92
CA PRO A 136 -18.05 -18.20 -5.87
C PRO A 136 -19.45 -17.58 -5.92
N ALA A 137 -20.47 -18.31 -5.46
CA ALA A 137 -21.87 -17.84 -5.48
C ALA A 137 -22.14 -16.55 -4.69
N ASN A 138 -21.36 -16.29 -3.64
CA ASN A 138 -21.46 -15.10 -2.79
C ASN A 138 -20.37 -14.07 -3.07
N PHE A 139 -19.76 -14.13 -4.24
CA PHE A 139 -18.86 -13.09 -4.75
C PHE A 139 -19.67 -12.09 -5.56
N ARG A 140 -19.48 -10.81 -5.28
CA ARG A 140 -20.17 -9.70 -5.96
C ARG A 140 -19.16 -8.69 -6.44
N VAL A 141 -19.47 -8.07 -7.58
CA VAL A 141 -18.60 -7.04 -8.16
C VAL A 141 -19.40 -5.81 -8.53
N MET A 142 -18.75 -4.67 -8.43
CA MET A 142 -19.26 -3.41 -8.97
C MET A 142 -18.08 -2.66 -9.58
N MET A 143 -18.28 -1.97 -10.69
CA MET A 143 -17.21 -1.21 -11.32
C MET A 143 -17.74 0.03 -12.02
N THR A 144 -16.91 1.08 -12.06
CA THR A 144 -17.08 2.17 -13.01
C THR A 144 -16.39 1.78 -14.31
N TRP A 145 -17.09 1.96 -15.43
CA TRP A 145 -16.49 1.81 -16.74
C TRP A 145 -15.73 3.09 -17.10
N PRO A 146 -14.54 3.01 -17.68
CA PRO A 146 -13.91 4.16 -18.29
C PRO A 146 -14.65 4.55 -19.59
N GLU A 147 -15.88 5.02 -19.47
CA GLU A 147 -16.40 5.91 -20.50
C GLU A 147 -15.50 7.14 -20.42
N ARG A 148 -14.55 7.20 -21.33
CA ARG A 148 -13.39 8.10 -21.41
C ARG A 148 -13.74 9.56 -21.13
N GLY A 149 -14.15 9.85 -19.89
CA GLY A 149 -14.49 11.14 -19.36
C GLY A 149 -13.56 11.53 -18.20
N VAL A 150 -13.48 12.80 -17.96
CA VAL A 150 -12.81 13.38 -16.80
C VAL A 150 -13.72 14.44 -16.21
N SER A 151 -13.75 14.55 -14.88
CA SER A 151 -14.59 15.53 -14.20
C SER A 151 -13.74 16.44 -13.30
N ALA A 152 -14.06 17.74 -13.31
CA ALA A 152 -13.43 18.70 -12.41
C ALA A 152 -13.98 18.64 -10.99
N THR A 153 -15.19 18.08 -10.81
CA THR A 153 -15.88 17.96 -9.52
C THR A 153 -16.32 16.52 -9.29
N PRO A 154 -16.47 16.10 -8.02
CA PRO A 154 -16.91 14.74 -7.70
C PRO A 154 -18.25 14.38 -8.33
N ARG A 155 -18.26 13.41 -9.22
CA ARG A 155 -19.43 12.87 -9.89
C ARG A 155 -20.04 11.75 -9.05
N ARG A 156 -21.12 12.06 -8.35
CA ARG A 156 -21.78 11.12 -7.42
C ARG A 156 -23.01 10.43 -8.00
N ASP A 157 -23.35 10.75 -9.24
CA ASP A 157 -24.49 10.21 -10.01
C ASP A 157 -24.07 9.23 -11.10
N TYR A 158 -22.82 8.79 -11.09
CA TYR A 158 -22.33 7.81 -12.06
C TYR A 158 -23.15 6.51 -11.95
N PRO A 159 -23.67 5.96 -13.05
CA PRO A 159 -24.49 4.76 -13.01
C PRO A 159 -23.61 3.54 -12.71
N VAL A 160 -23.78 2.96 -11.53
CA VAL A 160 -23.11 1.74 -11.09
C VAL A 160 -24.14 0.76 -10.54
N ALA A 161 -23.86 -0.53 -10.66
CA ALA A 161 -24.68 -1.58 -10.07
C ALA A 161 -23.82 -2.77 -9.61
N TRP A 162 -24.21 -3.36 -8.49
CA TRP A 162 -23.67 -4.63 -8.08
C TRP A 162 -24.13 -5.74 -9.03
N THR A 163 -23.24 -6.68 -9.26
CA THR A 163 -23.47 -7.82 -10.16
C THR A 163 -23.00 -9.10 -9.49
N VAL A 164 -23.76 -10.17 -9.72
CA VAL A 164 -23.35 -11.56 -9.44
C VAL A 164 -22.60 -12.05 -10.68
N PRO A 165 -21.28 -12.05 -10.68
CA PRO A 165 -20.55 -12.40 -11.89
C PRO A 165 -20.54 -13.92 -12.11
N ASP A 166 -20.75 -14.32 -13.35
CA ASP A 166 -20.37 -15.65 -13.84
C ASP A 166 -19.11 -15.55 -14.71
N GLU A 167 -18.64 -16.69 -15.22
CA GLU A 167 -17.47 -16.74 -16.09
C GLU A 167 -17.65 -15.91 -17.37
N ALA A 168 -18.84 -15.93 -17.95
CA ALA A 168 -19.16 -15.18 -19.15
C ALA A 168 -19.13 -13.68 -18.89
N TRP A 169 -19.72 -13.24 -17.77
CA TRP A 169 -19.70 -11.84 -17.37
C TRP A 169 -18.29 -11.32 -17.12
N LEU A 170 -17.47 -12.06 -16.35
CA LEU A 170 -16.08 -11.70 -16.06
C LEU A 170 -15.24 -11.55 -17.33
N SER A 171 -15.44 -12.44 -18.31
CA SER A 171 -14.74 -12.41 -19.58
C SER A 171 -15.18 -11.23 -20.46
N THR A 172 -16.50 -10.99 -20.55
CA THR A 172 -17.07 -9.95 -21.42
C THR A 172 -16.80 -8.54 -20.87
N ASN A 173 -16.91 -8.36 -19.54
CA ASN A 173 -16.81 -7.07 -18.89
C ASN A 173 -15.37 -6.71 -18.48
N LYS A 174 -14.37 -7.49 -18.87
CA LYS A 174 -12.96 -7.19 -18.63
C LYS A 174 -12.64 -6.89 -17.15
N PHE A 175 -13.27 -7.61 -16.23
CA PHE A 175 -13.01 -7.41 -14.81
C PHE A 175 -11.54 -7.72 -14.45
N SER A 176 -10.97 -6.94 -13.53
CA SER A 176 -9.58 -7.04 -13.08
C SER A 176 -9.20 -8.45 -12.63
N ALA A 177 -8.14 -9.01 -13.20
CA ALA A 177 -7.61 -10.30 -12.76
C ALA A 177 -7.04 -10.22 -11.32
N CYS A 178 -6.31 -9.16 -10.99
CA CYS A 178 -5.79 -8.96 -9.62
C CYS A 178 -6.93 -8.90 -8.59
N ALA A 179 -7.96 -8.10 -8.87
CA ALA A 179 -9.10 -7.91 -7.99
C ALA A 179 -9.93 -9.21 -7.84
N TYR A 180 -10.09 -9.96 -8.91
CA TYR A 180 -10.76 -11.26 -8.89
C TYR A 180 -10.05 -12.26 -7.99
N TYR A 181 -8.74 -12.49 -8.21
CA TYR A 181 -7.98 -13.45 -7.40
C TYR A 181 -7.87 -13.03 -5.95
N PHE A 182 -7.69 -11.73 -5.68
CA PHE A 182 -7.72 -11.20 -4.34
C PHE A 182 -9.05 -11.53 -3.62
N GLY A 183 -10.18 -11.15 -4.24
CA GLY A 183 -11.50 -11.35 -3.64
C GLY A 183 -11.87 -12.83 -3.50
N ARG A 184 -11.45 -13.65 -4.46
CA ARG A 184 -11.64 -15.11 -4.42
C ARG A 184 -10.87 -15.75 -3.27
N GLU A 185 -9.62 -15.39 -3.05
CA GLU A 185 -8.83 -15.87 -1.91
C GLU A 185 -9.46 -15.47 -0.58
N LEU A 186 -9.97 -14.23 -0.46
CA LEU A 186 -10.72 -13.81 0.73
C LEU A 186 -11.95 -14.68 0.95
N PHE A 187 -12.76 -14.91 -0.08
CA PHE A 187 -13.95 -15.75 0.02
C PHE A 187 -13.58 -17.17 0.48
N THR A 188 -12.59 -17.79 -0.16
CA THR A 188 -12.19 -19.17 0.10
C THR A 188 -11.66 -19.36 1.53
N THR A 189 -10.90 -18.38 2.03
CA THR A 189 -10.25 -18.49 3.34
C THR A 189 -11.15 -18.04 4.48
N LEU A 190 -11.92 -16.98 4.31
CA LEU A 190 -12.76 -16.41 5.37
C LEU A 190 -14.17 -17.04 5.41
N ASP A 191 -14.59 -17.69 4.34
CA ASP A 191 -15.93 -18.28 4.15
C ASP A 191 -17.08 -17.28 4.39
N VAL A 192 -16.91 -16.02 3.92
CA VAL A 192 -17.91 -14.95 4.01
C VAL A 192 -18.19 -14.36 2.63
N PRO A 193 -19.33 -13.68 2.41
CA PRO A 193 -19.57 -12.92 1.19
C PRO A 193 -18.45 -11.90 0.94
N VAL A 194 -18.07 -11.70 -0.32
CA VAL A 194 -17.06 -10.73 -0.73
C VAL A 194 -17.59 -9.85 -1.84
N GLY A 195 -17.53 -8.55 -1.63
CA GLY A 195 -17.81 -7.53 -2.62
C GLY A 195 -16.55 -6.80 -3.04
N VAL A 196 -16.30 -6.69 -4.33
CA VAL A 196 -15.18 -5.92 -4.87
C VAL A 196 -15.70 -4.77 -5.73
N ILE A 197 -15.35 -3.56 -5.31
CA ILE A 197 -15.64 -2.31 -6.04
C ILE A 197 -14.40 -1.93 -6.82
N ALA A 198 -14.50 -1.79 -8.15
CA ALA A 198 -13.36 -1.57 -9.03
C ALA A 198 -13.43 -0.24 -9.78
N ALA A 199 -12.34 0.51 -9.76
CA ALA A 199 -12.14 1.73 -10.55
C ALA A 199 -10.68 1.78 -11.00
N PHE A 200 -10.42 1.72 -12.31
CA PHE A 200 -9.05 1.70 -12.83
C PHE A 200 -8.99 2.31 -14.24
N TRP A 201 -7.81 2.85 -14.59
CA TRP A 201 -7.56 3.40 -15.94
C TRP A 201 -6.07 3.28 -16.29
N GLY A 202 -5.77 2.54 -17.34
CA GLY A 202 -4.40 2.31 -17.81
C GLY A 202 -3.67 3.58 -18.24
N GLY A 203 -2.38 3.64 -17.94
CA GLY A 203 -1.51 4.76 -18.34
C GLY A 203 -1.70 6.05 -17.52
N THR A 204 -2.27 5.99 -16.33
CA THR A 204 -2.56 7.17 -15.51
C THR A 204 -1.64 7.30 -14.31
N GLU A 205 -1.30 8.55 -13.96
CA GLU A 205 -0.54 8.87 -12.77
C GLU A 205 -1.39 8.84 -11.50
N ILE A 206 -0.74 8.54 -10.36
CA ILE A 206 -1.39 8.51 -9.04
C ILE A 206 -2.13 9.82 -8.71
N GLY A 207 -1.58 10.97 -9.10
CA GLY A 207 -2.18 12.29 -8.83
C GLY A 207 -3.59 12.45 -9.36
N SER A 208 -3.96 11.76 -10.45
CA SER A 208 -5.33 11.78 -10.99
C SER A 208 -6.36 11.10 -10.07
N TRP A 209 -5.90 10.25 -9.15
CA TRP A 209 -6.72 9.49 -8.21
C TRP A 209 -6.83 10.12 -6.82
N VAL A 210 -6.06 11.18 -6.57
CA VAL A 210 -6.04 11.89 -5.28
C VAL A 210 -7.17 12.91 -5.24
N PRO A 211 -8.15 12.82 -4.30
CA PRO A 211 -9.13 13.87 -4.11
C PRO A 211 -8.47 15.17 -3.63
N ASP A 212 -9.08 16.31 -3.91
CA ASP A 212 -8.48 17.62 -3.59
C ASP A 212 -8.10 17.75 -2.12
N CYS A 213 -8.91 17.19 -1.22
CA CYS A 213 -8.64 17.20 0.21
C CYS A 213 -7.41 16.36 0.62
N GLY A 214 -6.96 15.43 -0.21
CA GLY A 214 -5.80 14.59 0.08
C GLY A 214 -4.49 15.37 0.03
N TRP A 215 -4.41 16.40 -0.81
CA TRP A 215 -3.20 17.23 -0.93
C TRP A 215 -2.88 18.05 0.32
N GLU A 216 -3.87 18.23 1.21
CA GLU A 216 -3.66 18.92 2.49
C GLU A 216 -2.63 18.22 3.38
N SER A 217 -2.57 16.89 3.36
CA SER A 217 -1.64 16.10 4.18
C SER A 217 -0.17 16.28 3.78
N VAL A 218 0.09 16.74 2.57
CA VAL A 218 1.42 16.96 2.00
C VAL A 218 1.63 18.40 1.49
N LYS A 219 0.80 19.34 1.92
CA LYS A 219 0.89 20.75 1.45
C LYS A 219 2.18 21.48 1.81
N SER A 220 2.93 20.97 2.79
CA SER A 220 4.25 21.48 3.14
C SER A 220 5.32 21.18 2.09
N GLU A 221 5.07 20.23 1.19
CA GLU A 221 5.97 19.95 0.08
C GLU A 221 5.92 21.11 -0.94
N PRO A 222 7.05 21.77 -1.25
CA PRO A 222 7.05 22.95 -2.11
C PRO A 222 6.39 22.71 -3.47
N TYR A 223 6.60 21.53 -4.06
CA TYR A 223 6.01 21.17 -5.34
C TYR A 223 4.49 21.08 -5.30
N VAL A 224 3.91 20.66 -4.16
CA VAL A 224 2.45 20.62 -3.98
C VAL A 224 1.89 22.03 -3.98
N ALA A 225 2.49 22.94 -3.19
CA ALA A 225 2.02 24.32 -3.06
C ALA A 225 2.10 25.10 -4.39
N THR A 226 3.16 24.91 -5.17
CA THR A 226 3.42 25.71 -6.37
C THR A 226 2.93 25.09 -7.68
N ASN A 227 2.67 23.79 -7.72
CA ASN A 227 2.32 23.12 -8.97
C ASN A 227 1.02 22.32 -8.87
N ILE A 228 0.85 21.49 -7.85
CA ILE A 228 -0.33 20.62 -7.75
C ILE A 228 -1.59 21.45 -7.52
N LEU A 229 -1.58 22.38 -6.54
CA LEU A 229 -2.74 23.21 -6.22
C LEU A 229 -3.10 24.19 -7.35
N GLU A 230 -2.10 24.71 -8.08
CA GLU A 230 -2.34 25.49 -9.29
C GLU A 230 -3.04 24.66 -10.37
N ARG A 231 -2.60 23.41 -10.58
CA ARG A 231 -3.24 22.51 -11.55
C ARG A 231 -4.65 22.10 -11.14
N VAL A 232 -4.93 21.94 -9.85
CA VAL A 232 -6.30 21.75 -9.34
C VAL A 232 -7.18 22.93 -9.72
N SER A 233 -6.71 24.17 -9.49
CA SER A 233 -7.44 25.39 -9.85
C SER A 233 -7.65 25.50 -11.37
N LYS A 234 -6.63 25.18 -12.16
CA LYS A 234 -6.70 25.17 -13.63
C LYS A 234 -7.68 24.12 -14.15
N ARG A 235 -7.75 22.94 -13.52
CA ARG A 235 -8.73 21.91 -13.85
C ARG A 235 -10.16 22.46 -13.79
N VAL A 236 -10.51 23.14 -12.69
CA VAL A 236 -11.84 23.72 -12.47
C VAL A 236 -12.14 24.81 -13.49
N ALA A 237 -11.18 25.69 -13.77
CA ALA A 237 -11.34 26.75 -14.76
C ALA A 237 -11.60 26.21 -16.18
N LEU A 238 -10.83 25.21 -16.62
CA LEU A 238 -11.01 24.61 -17.95
C LEU A 238 -12.33 23.87 -18.10
N GLU A 239 -12.87 23.28 -17.04
CA GLU A 239 -14.19 22.66 -17.04
C GLU A 239 -15.29 23.71 -17.25
N SER A 240 -15.24 24.82 -16.49
CA SER A 240 -16.22 25.90 -16.60
C SER A 240 -16.20 26.57 -17.98
N GLU A 241 -15.08 26.52 -18.69
CA GLU A 241 -14.93 27.02 -20.07
C GLU A 241 -15.32 25.99 -21.14
N GLY A 242 -15.73 24.76 -20.75
CA GLY A 242 -16.03 23.68 -21.69
C GLY A 242 -14.82 23.19 -22.50
N LYS A 243 -13.60 23.46 -22.03
CA LYS A 243 -12.34 23.16 -22.73
C LYS A 243 -11.70 21.83 -22.29
N ARG A 244 -12.27 21.16 -21.31
CA ARG A 244 -11.74 19.86 -20.87
C ARG A 244 -12.22 18.74 -21.76
N ARG A 245 -11.29 17.89 -22.20
CA ARG A 245 -11.61 16.70 -23.01
C ARG A 245 -10.56 15.61 -22.81
N GLY A 246 -11.00 14.37 -22.83
CA GLY A 246 -10.18 13.20 -23.13
C GLY A 246 -9.42 12.62 -21.95
N TRP A 247 -8.09 12.65 -22.03
CA TRP A 247 -7.20 11.94 -21.14
C TRP A 247 -7.08 12.61 -19.75
N PRO A 248 -7.06 11.82 -18.65
CA PRO A 248 -6.84 12.38 -17.32
C PRO A 248 -5.41 12.95 -17.21
N GLY A 249 -5.30 14.25 -17.01
CA GLY A 249 -4.02 14.96 -16.96
C GLY A 249 -3.94 15.98 -15.82
N TYR A 250 -4.92 15.99 -14.93
CA TYR A 250 -4.96 16.88 -13.78
C TYR A 250 -5.18 16.12 -12.48
N PRO A 251 -4.69 16.67 -11.35
CA PRO A 251 -4.94 16.08 -10.05
C PRO A 251 -6.45 15.91 -9.81
N GLY A 252 -6.85 14.74 -9.32
CA GLY A 252 -8.23 14.43 -8.97
C GLY A 252 -9.18 14.09 -10.12
N ASP A 253 -8.73 14.08 -11.37
CA ASP A 253 -9.59 13.79 -12.53
C ASP A 253 -10.33 12.47 -12.41
N LEU A 254 -9.64 11.41 -12.02
CA LEU A 254 -10.21 10.07 -11.92
C LEU A 254 -10.87 9.81 -10.57
N TRP A 255 -10.40 10.46 -9.51
CA TRP A 255 -11.17 10.50 -8.28
C TRP A 255 -12.56 11.04 -8.55
N ASN A 256 -12.64 12.21 -9.18
CA ASN A 256 -13.93 12.89 -9.44
C ASN A 256 -14.84 12.09 -10.38
N GLU A 257 -14.29 11.51 -11.45
CA GLU A 257 -15.08 10.81 -12.46
C GLU A 257 -15.48 9.40 -12.03
N GLN A 258 -14.57 8.65 -11.38
CA GLN A 258 -14.78 7.21 -11.22
C GLN A 258 -14.94 6.75 -9.76
N VAL A 259 -14.34 7.45 -8.79
CA VAL A 259 -14.28 6.95 -7.41
C VAL A 259 -15.28 7.65 -6.50
N ALA A 260 -15.52 8.94 -6.72
CA ALA A 260 -16.38 9.75 -5.84
C ALA A 260 -17.80 9.22 -5.69
N VAL A 261 -18.32 8.51 -6.70
CA VAL A 261 -19.65 7.87 -6.66
C VAL A 261 -19.75 6.84 -5.52
N PHE A 262 -18.66 6.16 -5.19
CA PHE A 262 -18.64 5.14 -4.15
C PHE A 262 -18.56 5.73 -2.73
N ALA A 263 -18.00 6.93 -2.57
CA ALA A 263 -17.83 7.52 -1.24
C ALA A 263 -19.15 8.16 -0.73
N PRO A 264 -19.56 7.91 0.54
CA PRO A 264 -18.86 7.19 1.59
C PRO A 264 -19.36 5.75 1.83
N TYR A 265 -19.41 4.89 0.80
CA TYR A 265 -19.75 3.47 1.02
C TYR A 265 -18.76 2.82 2.01
N THR A 266 -19.29 2.07 2.98
CA THR A 266 -18.43 1.48 4.01
C THR A 266 -17.62 0.33 3.44
N VAL A 267 -16.29 0.41 3.55
CA VAL A 267 -15.35 -0.57 3.03
C VAL A 267 -14.35 -1.01 4.10
N ARG A 268 -13.71 -2.16 3.92
CA ARG A 268 -12.60 -2.64 4.75
C ARG A 268 -11.31 -1.93 4.44
N GLY A 269 -11.01 -1.80 3.16
CA GLY A 269 -9.76 -1.25 2.66
C GLY A 269 -9.72 -1.18 1.15
N MET A 270 -8.54 -0.91 0.61
CA MET A 270 -8.32 -0.92 -0.83
C MET A 270 -7.07 -1.71 -1.21
N ILE A 271 -7.09 -2.28 -2.41
CA ILE A 271 -5.92 -2.81 -3.10
C ILE A 271 -5.53 -1.84 -4.21
N TRP A 272 -4.21 -1.60 -4.36
CA TRP A 272 -3.67 -0.59 -5.27
C TRP A 272 -2.52 -1.13 -6.12
N TYR A 273 -2.64 -0.99 -7.46
CA TYR A 273 -1.56 -1.38 -8.37
C TYR A 273 -1.35 -0.27 -9.40
N GLN A 274 -0.37 0.58 -9.16
CA GLN A 274 -0.03 1.75 -9.99
C GLN A 274 1.40 2.19 -9.67
N GLY A 275 2.04 2.88 -10.59
CA GLY A 275 3.35 3.49 -10.42
C GLY A 275 4.09 3.65 -11.74
N GLU A 276 3.83 2.82 -12.72
CA GLU A 276 4.55 2.79 -14.00
C GLU A 276 4.48 4.13 -14.75
N SER A 277 3.33 4.82 -14.66
CA SER A 277 3.18 6.16 -15.27
C SER A 277 3.86 7.28 -14.47
N ASN A 278 4.29 7.03 -13.23
CA ASN A 278 5.00 8.01 -12.42
C ASN A 278 6.52 7.99 -12.61
N ILE A 279 7.05 7.00 -13.32
CA ILE A 279 8.47 6.92 -13.68
C ILE A 279 8.86 8.04 -14.66
N ASP A 280 7.92 8.52 -15.44
CA ASP A 280 8.10 9.54 -16.48
C ASP A 280 8.06 11.00 -15.96
N GLU A 281 8.18 11.22 -14.66
CA GLU A 281 8.22 12.57 -14.04
C GLU A 281 7.23 13.60 -14.62
N ASN A 282 6.03 13.17 -15.00
CA ASN A 282 4.92 14.03 -15.39
C ASN A 282 4.45 14.89 -14.20
N PHE A 283 3.19 15.35 -14.17
CA PHE A 283 2.79 16.33 -13.15
C PHE A 283 2.90 15.83 -11.71
N SER A 284 2.60 14.54 -11.43
CA SER A 284 2.75 13.98 -10.08
C SER A 284 4.03 13.15 -9.92
N GLY A 285 4.68 12.73 -11.00
CA GLY A 285 5.92 11.98 -10.96
C GLY A 285 7.13 12.76 -10.42
N ARG A 286 7.06 14.10 -10.38
CA ARG A 286 8.07 14.95 -9.77
C ARG A 286 7.98 15.05 -8.24
N LEU A 287 6.87 14.60 -7.66
CA LEU A 287 6.72 14.46 -6.22
C LEU A 287 7.11 13.03 -5.82
N ALA A 288 7.84 12.88 -4.73
CA ALA A 288 8.19 11.56 -4.21
C ALA A 288 6.95 10.67 -4.13
N TYR A 289 7.04 9.42 -4.60
CA TYR A 289 5.89 8.54 -4.71
C TYR A 289 5.24 8.25 -3.34
N SER A 290 6.04 8.18 -2.27
CA SER A 290 5.55 8.05 -0.89
C SER A 290 4.64 9.22 -0.48
N LYS A 291 4.91 10.44 -0.94
CA LYS A 291 4.08 11.62 -0.69
C LYS A 291 2.77 11.58 -1.48
N ASN A 292 2.83 11.12 -2.73
CA ASN A 292 1.63 10.87 -3.51
C ASN A 292 0.73 9.80 -2.86
N MET A 293 1.33 8.71 -2.37
CA MET A 293 0.62 7.65 -1.63
C MET A 293 -0.01 8.17 -0.33
N ARG A 294 0.68 9.07 0.39
CA ARG A 294 0.13 9.75 1.58
C ARG A 294 -1.11 10.54 1.22
N ALA A 295 -1.01 11.40 0.20
CA ALA A 295 -2.14 12.20 -0.27
C ALA A 295 -3.32 11.34 -0.73
N LEU A 296 -3.05 10.25 -1.46
CA LEU A 296 -4.07 9.29 -1.88
C LEU A 296 -4.81 8.69 -0.68
N MET A 297 -4.07 8.09 0.24
CA MET A 297 -4.62 7.36 1.38
C MET A 297 -5.40 8.26 2.33
N ASP A 298 -4.84 9.41 2.69
CA ASP A 298 -5.49 10.35 3.61
C ASP A 298 -6.74 10.98 2.96
N GLY A 299 -6.68 11.29 1.67
CA GLY A 299 -7.82 11.77 0.92
C GLY A 299 -8.96 10.75 0.85
N TRP A 300 -8.65 9.50 0.52
CA TRP A 300 -9.66 8.44 0.45
C TRP A 300 -10.24 8.12 1.83
N ARG A 301 -9.42 8.05 2.88
CA ARG A 301 -9.91 7.89 4.26
C ARG A 301 -10.92 8.95 4.64
N ARG A 302 -10.63 10.20 4.30
CA ARG A 302 -11.52 11.34 4.59
C ARG A 302 -12.83 11.26 3.81
N GLU A 303 -12.78 11.02 2.52
CA GLU A 303 -13.96 10.97 1.65
C GLU A 303 -14.86 9.76 1.94
N PHE A 304 -14.26 8.61 2.25
CA PHE A 304 -15.01 7.42 2.66
C PHE A 304 -15.46 7.43 4.12
N GLY A 305 -14.98 8.38 4.94
CA GLY A 305 -15.25 8.41 6.37
C GLY A 305 -14.69 7.18 7.10
N CYS A 306 -13.57 6.63 6.62
CA CYS A 306 -12.95 5.40 7.09
C CYS A 306 -11.49 5.65 7.49
N PRO A 307 -11.23 6.22 8.70
CA PRO A 307 -9.88 6.59 9.12
C PRO A 307 -8.94 5.39 9.30
N ASP A 308 -9.50 4.21 9.52
CA ASP A 308 -8.79 2.94 9.68
C ASP A 308 -8.67 2.14 8.36
N MET A 309 -9.02 2.74 7.23
CA MET A 309 -8.93 2.10 5.91
C MET A 309 -7.53 1.53 5.70
N LYS A 310 -7.45 0.25 5.35
CA LYS A 310 -6.20 -0.44 5.01
C LYS A 310 -5.86 -0.23 3.55
N LEU A 311 -4.58 -0.09 3.25
CA LEU A 311 -4.05 -0.04 1.90
C LEU A 311 -3.09 -1.21 1.68
N LEU A 312 -3.44 -2.12 0.78
CA LEU A 312 -2.56 -3.18 0.31
C LEU A 312 -2.13 -2.82 -1.11
N PHE A 313 -0.85 -2.71 -1.36
CA PHE A 313 -0.39 -2.21 -2.65
C PHE A 313 0.79 -2.99 -3.20
N VAL A 314 1.02 -2.86 -4.49
CA VAL A 314 1.98 -3.66 -5.24
C VAL A 314 3.23 -2.84 -5.49
N GLU A 315 4.41 -3.38 -5.16
CA GLU A 315 5.70 -2.90 -5.65
C GLU A 315 5.81 -3.20 -7.14
N LEU A 316 6.36 -2.27 -7.93
CA LEU A 316 6.40 -2.46 -9.38
C LEU A 316 7.32 -3.61 -9.78
N ALA A 317 6.88 -4.35 -10.81
CA ALA A 317 7.67 -5.40 -11.45
C ALA A 317 8.75 -4.82 -12.38
N PRO A 318 9.85 -5.55 -12.62
CA PRO A 318 10.86 -5.19 -13.61
C PRO A 318 10.25 -5.04 -15.01
N PHE A 319 10.64 -3.95 -15.70
CA PHE A 319 10.25 -3.71 -17.08
C PHE A 319 11.20 -2.73 -17.78
N PHE A 320 11.55 -3.01 -19.02
CA PHE A 320 12.31 -2.10 -19.87
C PHE A 320 11.37 -1.06 -20.50
N TYR A 321 11.48 0.21 -20.10
CA TYR A 321 10.66 1.34 -20.58
C TYR A 321 11.18 1.92 -21.91
N PRO A 322 10.90 1.31 -23.10
CA PRO A 322 11.56 1.67 -24.36
C PRO A 322 11.22 3.09 -24.84
N TRP A 323 10.04 3.61 -24.48
CA TRP A 323 9.61 4.97 -24.84
C TRP A 323 10.33 6.06 -24.06
N LEU A 324 10.89 5.74 -22.89
CA LEU A 324 11.65 6.70 -22.08
C LEU A 324 13.11 6.82 -22.55
N LYS A 325 13.57 5.91 -23.43
CA LYS A 325 14.96 5.85 -23.92
C LYS A 325 15.98 5.93 -22.79
N LEU A 326 15.72 5.20 -21.70
CA LEU A 326 16.56 5.16 -20.53
C LEU A 326 17.88 4.45 -20.83
N PRO A 327 19.00 4.86 -20.21
CA PRO A 327 20.22 4.09 -20.25
C PRO A 327 20.05 2.72 -19.56
N PRO A 328 20.88 1.72 -19.89
CA PRO A 328 20.74 0.36 -19.34
C PRO A 328 20.87 0.28 -17.81
N ASP A 329 21.53 1.25 -17.20
CA ASP A 329 21.77 1.37 -15.75
C ASP A 329 20.84 2.38 -15.05
N ASP A 330 19.79 2.86 -15.75
CA ASP A 330 18.79 3.75 -15.17
C ASP A 330 18.07 3.11 -13.99
N ASP A 331 17.99 3.83 -12.88
CA ASP A 331 17.46 3.36 -11.61
C ASP A 331 16.11 3.98 -11.22
N ARG A 332 15.40 4.67 -12.14
CA ARG A 332 14.13 5.36 -11.84
C ARG A 332 13.06 4.40 -11.32
N LEU A 333 12.95 3.19 -11.90
CA LEU A 333 12.03 2.17 -11.40
C LEU A 333 12.38 1.80 -9.96
N ALA A 334 13.65 1.51 -9.70
CA ALA A 334 14.12 1.14 -8.38
C ALA A 334 13.92 2.26 -7.35
N ARG A 335 14.17 3.51 -7.72
CA ARG A 335 13.88 4.67 -6.85
C ARG A 335 12.39 4.82 -6.54
N LEU A 336 11.52 4.53 -7.49
CA LEU A 336 10.09 4.52 -7.23
C LEU A 336 9.71 3.39 -6.28
N CYS A 337 10.27 2.19 -6.46
CA CYS A 337 10.09 1.07 -5.53
C CYS A 337 10.62 1.38 -4.13
N ASP A 338 11.77 2.07 -4.01
CA ASP A 338 12.28 2.55 -2.70
C ASP A 338 11.25 3.47 -2.01
N GLU A 339 10.58 4.35 -2.75
CA GLU A 339 9.51 5.21 -2.21
C GLU A 339 8.26 4.41 -1.81
N GLN A 340 7.91 3.35 -2.57
CA GLN A 340 6.85 2.42 -2.19
C GLN A 340 7.18 1.69 -0.90
N GLN A 341 8.39 1.15 -0.76
CA GLN A 341 8.85 0.49 0.46
C GLN A 341 8.92 1.47 1.64
N ARG A 342 9.39 2.70 1.42
CA ARG A 342 9.40 3.76 2.44
C ARG A 342 8.00 4.01 2.98
N PHE A 343 7.02 4.17 2.10
CA PHE A 343 5.64 4.39 2.51
C PHE A 343 5.08 3.23 3.35
N ALA A 344 5.37 1.97 2.98
CA ALA A 344 4.97 0.80 3.76
C ALA A 344 5.60 0.75 5.16
N VAL A 345 6.78 1.36 5.34
CA VAL A 345 7.43 1.46 6.66
C VAL A 345 6.86 2.59 7.50
N GLU A 346 6.53 3.71 6.87
CA GLU A 346 6.05 4.92 7.56
C GLU A 346 4.56 4.86 7.92
N GLU A 347 3.77 4.08 7.18
CA GLU A 347 2.31 4.00 7.36
C GLU A 347 1.88 2.63 7.88
N PRO A 348 1.47 2.52 9.16
CA PRO A 348 1.13 1.23 9.79
C PRO A 348 -0.07 0.50 9.18
N ASN A 349 -0.90 1.22 8.41
CA ASN A 349 -2.06 0.64 7.73
C ASN A 349 -1.83 0.40 6.23
N ALA A 350 -0.57 0.49 5.77
CA ALA A 350 -0.19 0.25 4.39
C ALA A 350 0.81 -0.91 4.30
N HIS A 351 0.51 -1.91 3.46
CA HIS A 351 1.31 -3.13 3.35
C HIS A 351 1.62 -3.42 1.88
N LEU A 352 2.86 -3.79 1.61
CA LEU A 352 3.41 -3.92 0.27
C LEU A 352 3.53 -5.38 -0.16
N ALA A 353 2.97 -5.71 -1.31
CA ALA A 353 3.21 -6.97 -2.01
C ALA A 353 4.38 -6.80 -2.98
N CYS A 354 5.51 -7.40 -2.69
CA CYS A 354 6.65 -7.43 -3.60
C CYS A 354 6.40 -8.40 -4.75
N ILE A 355 6.65 -7.96 -5.98
CA ILE A 355 6.48 -8.76 -7.21
C ILE A 355 7.70 -8.68 -8.14
N SER A 356 8.89 -8.47 -7.58
CA SER A 356 10.15 -8.39 -8.33
C SER A 356 10.47 -9.63 -9.17
N ASP A 357 9.80 -10.76 -8.92
CA ASP A 357 9.94 -12.07 -9.54
C ASP A 357 8.82 -12.43 -10.53
N VAL A 358 7.77 -11.64 -10.64
CA VAL A 358 6.60 -11.95 -11.49
C VAL A 358 6.48 -11.00 -12.68
N GLY A 359 7.47 -10.17 -12.91
CA GLY A 359 7.60 -9.28 -14.06
C GLY A 359 7.77 -10.00 -15.39
N ASP A 360 7.77 -9.22 -16.45
CA ASP A 360 8.26 -9.59 -17.78
C ASP A 360 8.94 -8.34 -18.35
N VAL A 361 10.27 -8.38 -18.45
CA VAL A 361 11.07 -7.21 -18.87
C VAL A 361 10.72 -6.69 -20.26
N ASN A 362 10.03 -7.48 -21.07
CA ASN A 362 9.55 -7.12 -22.41
C ASN A 362 8.04 -6.84 -22.48
N ASP A 363 7.28 -7.13 -21.45
CA ASP A 363 5.85 -6.81 -21.38
C ASP A 363 5.52 -6.13 -20.05
N ILE A 364 5.19 -4.83 -20.10
CA ILE A 364 4.80 -4.04 -18.93
C ILE A 364 3.60 -4.64 -18.19
N HIS A 365 2.87 -5.55 -18.83
CA HIS A 365 1.70 -6.22 -18.27
C HIS A 365 1.99 -7.72 -18.06
N PRO A 366 2.71 -8.09 -17.00
CA PRO A 366 2.99 -9.50 -16.74
C PRO A 366 1.70 -10.28 -16.51
N CYS A 367 1.65 -11.51 -17.03
CA CYS A 367 0.42 -12.31 -17.02
C CYS A 367 0.13 -13.01 -15.68
N ARG A 368 1.07 -13.05 -14.74
CA ARG A 368 0.96 -13.75 -13.43
C ARG A 368 0.11 -12.99 -12.40
N LYS A 369 -1.08 -12.52 -12.81
CA LYS A 369 -1.96 -11.69 -11.94
C LYS A 369 -2.56 -12.47 -10.77
N TRP A 370 -2.65 -13.80 -10.86
CA TRP A 370 -3.09 -14.64 -9.74
C TRP A 370 -2.14 -14.54 -8.54
N GLU A 371 -0.82 -14.52 -8.80
CA GLU A 371 0.18 -14.39 -7.72
C GLU A 371 0.11 -13.02 -7.07
N VAL A 372 -0.10 -11.98 -7.86
CA VAL A 372 -0.31 -10.62 -7.33
C VAL A 372 -1.55 -10.59 -6.43
N GLY A 373 -2.68 -11.12 -6.91
CA GLY A 373 -3.92 -11.19 -6.13
C GLY A 373 -3.76 -12.02 -4.86
N THR A 374 -3.10 -13.17 -4.95
CA THR A 374 -2.85 -14.05 -3.80
C THR A 374 -1.91 -13.40 -2.76
N ARG A 375 -0.84 -12.71 -3.20
CA ARG A 375 0.06 -11.97 -2.27
C ARG A 375 -0.67 -10.82 -1.57
N LEU A 376 -1.51 -10.08 -2.28
CA LEU A 376 -2.37 -9.05 -1.66
C LEU A 376 -3.35 -9.66 -0.66
N ALA A 377 -3.94 -10.83 -0.97
CA ALA A 377 -4.83 -11.53 -0.03
C ALA A 377 -4.08 -12.04 1.21
N ALA A 378 -2.87 -12.55 1.04
CA ALA A 378 -2.02 -12.97 2.16
C ALA A 378 -1.72 -11.79 3.11
N LEU A 379 -1.42 -10.59 2.58
CA LEU A 379 -1.28 -9.37 3.39
C LEU A 379 -2.58 -9.03 4.14
N ALA A 380 -3.75 -9.19 3.49
CA ALA A 380 -5.04 -9.01 4.18
C ALA A 380 -5.20 -10.03 5.31
N PHE A 381 -4.86 -11.30 5.08
CA PHE A 381 -4.95 -12.34 6.11
C PHE A 381 -4.10 -12.01 7.33
N GLN A 382 -2.86 -11.60 7.13
CA GLN A 382 -1.97 -11.25 8.23
C GLN A 382 -2.38 -9.95 8.93
N HIS A 383 -2.53 -8.85 8.20
CA HIS A 383 -2.59 -7.50 8.78
C HIS A 383 -4.01 -6.97 9.02
N VAL A 384 -5.02 -7.58 8.40
CA VAL A 384 -6.42 -7.15 8.56
C VAL A 384 -7.24 -8.16 9.35
N TYR A 385 -7.00 -9.45 9.09
CA TYR A 385 -7.79 -10.52 9.73
C TYR A 385 -7.03 -11.26 10.83
N GLY A 386 -5.74 -10.97 11.03
CA GLY A 386 -4.93 -11.55 12.11
C GLY A 386 -4.70 -13.06 12.00
N LEU A 387 -4.77 -13.59 10.77
CA LEU A 387 -4.51 -15.02 10.54
C LEU A 387 -3.00 -15.32 10.62
N PRO A 388 -2.59 -16.53 11.04
CA PRO A 388 -1.20 -16.90 11.26
C PRO A 388 -0.47 -17.21 9.93
N VAL A 389 -0.48 -16.26 9.00
CA VAL A 389 0.26 -16.32 7.73
C VAL A 389 1.41 -15.33 7.76
N ARG A 390 2.50 -15.63 7.05
CA ARG A 390 3.61 -14.70 6.85
C ARG A 390 3.54 -14.15 5.43
N ALA A 391 3.16 -12.89 5.30
CA ALA A 391 2.90 -12.25 4.01
C ALA A 391 3.84 -11.08 3.71
N ASP A 392 4.61 -10.62 4.70
CA ASP A 392 5.58 -9.55 4.50
C ASP A 392 6.82 -10.07 3.75
N PRO A 393 7.22 -9.43 2.64
CA PRO A 393 8.42 -9.81 1.90
C PRO A 393 9.69 -9.54 2.71
N PRO A 394 10.80 -10.25 2.43
CA PRO A 394 12.09 -9.90 3.00
C PRO A 394 12.50 -8.50 2.56
N ARG A 395 13.10 -7.73 3.48
CA ARG A 395 13.53 -6.36 3.23
C ARG A 395 14.90 -6.09 3.85
N ALA A 396 15.83 -5.61 3.04
CA ALA A 396 17.13 -5.20 3.52
C ALA A 396 17.03 -3.94 4.39
N VAL A 397 17.73 -3.90 5.51
CA VAL A 397 17.61 -2.83 6.51
C VAL A 397 18.93 -2.15 6.84
N SER A 398 20.05 -2.86 6.73
CA SER A 398 21.37 -2.28 6.95
C SER A 398 22.45 -3.07 6.23
N ALA A 399 23.53 -2.39 5.91
CA ALA A 399 24.72 -2.97 5.31
C ALA A 399 25.97 -2.54 6.10
N ARG A 400 26.88 -3.48 6.38
CA ARG A 400 28.08 -3.25 7.17
C ARG A 400 29.30 -3.87 6.51
N LEU A 401 30.37 -3.10 6.38
CA LEU A 401 31.68 -3.60 5.94
C LEU A 401 32.31 -4.43 7.07
N VAL A 402 32.53 -5.71 6.85
CA VAL A 402 33.11 -6.63 7.85
C VAL A 402 34.59 -6.97 7.56
N ALA A 403 34.98 -6.86 6.29
CA ALA A 403 36.36 -6.93 5.83
C ALA A 403 36.53 -6.13 4.54
N PRO A 404 37.75 -5.77 4.11
CA PRO A 404 37.92 -5.09 2.82
C PRO A 404 37.25 -5.85 1.67
N GLY A 405 36.29 -5.24 1.02
CA GLY A 405 35.51 -5.83 -0.05
C GLY A 405 34.45 -6.86 0.39
N LYS A 406 34.11 -6.93 1.68
CA LYS A 406 33.12 -7.86 2.23
C LYS A 406 32.08 -7.13 3.05
N VAL A 407 30.81 -7.20 2.66
CA VAL A 407 29.68 -6.51 3.27
C VAL A 407 28.63 -7.51 3.74
N GLU A 408 28.23 -7.41 5.00
CA GLU A 408 27.06 -8.09 5.55
C GLU A 408 25.82 -7.22 5.37
N ILE A 409 24.73 -7.80 4.87
CA ILE A 409 23.43 -7.16 4.67
C ILE A 409 22.42 -7.85 5.59
N SER A 410 21.90 -7.09 6.55
CA SER A 410 20.86 -7.57 7.47
C SER A 410 19.47 -7.32 6.87
N LEU A 411 18.57 -8.28 7.08
CA LEU A 411 17.21 -8.22 6.54
C LEU A 411 16.17 -8.39 7.65
N LYS A 412 14.96 -7.87 7.41
CA LYS A 412 13.73 -8.23 8.14
C LYS A 412 12.94 -9.23 7.30
N ASN A 413 12.09 -10.05 7.95
CA ASN A 413 11.23 -11.05 7.34
C ASN A 413 11.99 -12.08 6.47
N ALA A 414 13.22 -12.40 6.85
CA ALA A 414 14.17 -13.16 6.05
C ALA A 414 14.28 -14.64 6.47
N GLN A 415 13.35 -15.16 7.28
CA GLN A 415 13.40 -16.52 7.77
C GLN A 415 13.50 -17.52 6.62
N GLY A 416 14.49 -18.43 6.69
CA GLY A 416 14.72 -19.45 5.68
C GLY A 416 15.10 -18.87 4.31
N LEU A 417 15.86 -17.77 4.29
CA LEU A 417 16.27 -17.09 3.07
C LEU A 417 16.99 -18.04 2.12
N TYR A 418 16.60 -18.04 0.87
CA TYR A 418 17.22 -18.87 -0.18
C TYR A 418 17.27 -18.14 -1.52
N ARG A 419 18.17 -18.63 -2.39
CA ARG A 419 18.23 -18.19 -3.78
C ARG A 419 17.64 -19.27 -4.68
N TRP A 420 16.73 -18.85 -5.54
CA TRP A 420 16.19 -19.71 -6.57
C TRP A 420 16.56 -19.18 -7.96
N MET A 421 17.06 -20.07 -8.80
CA MET A 421 17.42 -19.76 -10.18
C MET A 421 16.69 -20.75 -11.07
N PRO A 422 15.60 -20.34 -11.72
CA PRO A 422 14.97 -21.19 -12.71
C PRO A 422 15.92 -21.36 -13.91
N GLU A 423 16.17 -22.60 -14.29
CA GLU A 423 16.98 -22.90 -15.49
C GLU A 423 16.36 -22.32 -16.76
N VAL A 424 15.03 -22.19 -16.79
CA VAL A 424 14.26 -21.57 -17.88
C VAL A 424 13.02 -20.91 -17.27
N SER A 425 12.79 -19.64 -17.57
CA SER A 425 11.51 -19.03 -17.26
C SER A 425 10.40 -19.62 -18.12
N LEU A 426 9.44 -20.27 -17.50
CA LEU A 426 8.21 -20.71 -18.17
C LEU A 426 7.30 -19.53 -18.56
N TRP A 427 7.61 -18.31 -18.08
CA TRP A 427 6.71 -17.15 -18.10
C TRP A 427 7.25 -15.97 -18.89
N THR A 428 8.59 -15.85 -19.02
CA THR A 428 9.25 -14.81 -19.80
C THR A 428 9.95 -15.39 -21.04
N THR A 429 10.18 -14.58 -22.04
CA THR A 429 10.89 -14.98 -23.28
C THR A 429 12.40 -14.83 -23.17
N ASN A 430 12.89 -14.32 -22.04
CA ASN A 430 14.30 -14.01 -21.84
C ASN A 430 15.04 -15.12 -21.08
N GLN A 431 16.31 -15.30 -21.43
CA GLN A 431 17.26 -15.92 -20.52
C GLN A 431 17.46 -14.93 -19.35
N HIS A 432 17.15 -15.35 -18.13
CA HIS A 432 17.35 -14.51 -16.95
C HIS A 432 18.84 -14.28 -16.73
N GLU A 433 19.29 -13.04 -16.86
CA GLU A 433 20.50 -12.64 -16.18
C GLU A 433 20.16 -12.60 -14.69
N VAL A 434 20.87 -13.40 -13.90
CA VAL A 434 20.72 -13.43 -12.46
C VAL A 434 21.06 -12.06 -11.89
N SER A 435 20.10 -11.40 -11.28
CA SER A 435 20.33 -10.10 -10.68
C SER A 435 21.33 -10.22 -9.54
N SER A 436 22.47 -9.55 -9.68
CA SER A 436 23.56 -9.58 -8.72
C SER A 436 23.41 -8.48 -7.68
N ILE A 437 23.96 -8.75 -6.49
CA ILE A 437 24.28 -7.70 -5.53
C ILE A 437 25.44 -6.91 -6.10
N ARG A 438 25.41 -5.58 -6.01
CA ARG A 438 26.46 -4.70 -6.54
C ARG A 438 26.97 -3.74 -5.47
N PHE A 439 28.26 -3.45 -5.54
CA PHE A 439 28.86 -2.38 -4.78
C PHE A 439 28.96 -1.11 -5.61
N VAL A 440 28.69 0.02 -4.97
CA VAL A 440 28.83 1.35 -5.55
C VAL A 440 29.92 2.10 -4.77
N GLY A 441 30.92 2.59 -5.49
CA GLY A 441 32.00 3.40 -4.92
C GLY A 441 31.61 4.85 -4.74
N ARG A 442 32.36 5.61 -3.94
CA ARG A 442 32.18 7.07 -3.80
C ARG A 442 32.41 7.85 -5.11
N ASP A 443 33.13 7.25 -6.05
CA ASP A 443 33.35 7.74 -7.41
C ASP A 443 32.24 7.38 -8.40
N GLY A 444 31.17 6.72 -7.94
CA GLY A 444 30.06 6.24 -8.76
C GLY A 444 30.35 4.94 -9.53
N ARG A 445 31.54 4.36 -9.40
CA ARG A 445 31.86 3.08 -10.04
C ARG A 445 31.00 1.97 -9.44
N ILE A 446 30.44 1.10 -10.30
CA ILE A 446 29.63 -0.04 -9.90
C ILE A 446 30.38 -1.32 -10.23
N VAL A 447 30.38 -2.29 -9.31
CA VAL A 447 30.98 -3.61 -9.49
C VAL A 447 30.02 -4.68 -9.00
N ASP A 448 29.93 -5.78 -9.74
CA ASP A 448 29.18 -6.96 -9.32
C ASP A 448 29.89 -7.68 -8.16
N CYS A 449 29.11 -8.28 -7.30
CA CYS A 449 29.59 -9.02 -6.14
C CYS A 449 29.17 -10.48 -6.21
N GLU A 450 30.04 -11.36 -5.79
CA GLU A 450 29.63 -12.68 -5.32
C GLU A 450 28.84 -12.54 -4.04
N SER A 451 27.79 -13.33 -3.85
CA SER A 451 27.01 -13.25 -2.64
C SER A 451 26.52 -14.62 -2.17
N THR A 452 26.58 -14.80 -0.87
CA THR A 452 26.15 -16.01 -0.15
C THR A 452 25.07 -15.65 0.86
N ILE A 453 24.20 -16.60 1.17
CA ILE A 453 23.18 -16.47 2.20
C ILE A 453 23.63 -17.30 3.39
N THR A 454 23.68 -16.69 4.56
CA THR A 454 24.10 -17.32 5.81
C THR A 454 23.28 -16.76 6.97
N ASN A 455 22.60 -17.63 7.72
CA ASN A 455 21.79 -17.24 8.89
C ASN A 455 20.81 -16.10 8.59
N ASP A 456 20.05 -16.22 7.49
CA ASP A 456 19.07 -15.24 7.05
C ASP A 456 19.64 -13.82 6.77
N MET A 457 20.97 -13.75 6.54
CA MET A 457 21.67 -12.56 6.07
C MET A 457 22.29 -12.82 4.69
N ILE A 458 22.58 -11.75 3.98
CA ILE A 458 23.35 -11.81 2.73
C ILE A 458 24.75 -11.30 3.00
N VAL A 459 25.74 -12.05 2.56
CA VAL A 459 27.15 -11.63 2.55
C VAL A 459 27.56 -11.42 1.10
N ALA A 460 27.91 -10.19 0.76
CA ALA A 460 28.39 -9.80 -0.56
C ALA A 460 29.89 -9.52 -0.54
N GLU A 461 30.61 -10.02 -1.55
CA GLU A 461 32.07 -9.90 -1.65
C GLU A 461 32.51 -9.47 -3.05
N SER A 462 33.51 -8.58 -3.13
CA SER A 462 34.18 -8.22 -4.36
C SER A 462 35.63 -7.79 -4.11
N ALA A 463 36.57 -8.44 -4.78
CA ALA A 463 37.96 -8.04 -4.74
C ALA A 463 38.22 -6.70 -5.46
N GLN A 464 37.32 -6.29 -6.33
CA GLN A 464 37.47 -5.09 -7.15
C GLN A 464 37.16 -3.79 -6.40
N MET A 465 36.44 -3.85 -5.24
CA MET A 465 36.09 -2.67 -4.46
C MET A 465 36.19 -2.97 -2.96
N LYS A 466 37.29 -2.52 -2.34
CA LYS A 466 37.57 -2.80 -0.93
C LYS A 466 36.70 -2.02 0.05
N ASN A 467 36.31 -0.79 -0.31
CA ASN A 467 35.55 0.12 0.56
C ASN A 467 34.34 0.68 -0.23
N PRO A 468 33.28 -0.11 -0.48
CA PRO A 468 32.08 0.40 -1.14
C PRO A 468 31.38 1.46 -0.27
N ALA A 469 30.82 2.47 -0.94
CA ALA A 469 29.99 3.47 -0.29
C ALA A 469 28.56 2.95 -0.09
N GLU A 470 28.07 2.17 -1.07
CA GLU A 470 26.74 1.60 -1.04
C GLU A 470 26.77 0.14 -1.53
N VAL A 471 25.78 -0.63 -1.11
CA VAL A 471 25.44 -1.94 -1.65
C VAL A 471 24.02 -1.92 -2.17
N THR A 472 23.82 -2.49 -3.35
CA THR A 472 22.56 -2.38 -4.08
C THR A 472 22.09 -3.73 -4.63
N TYR A 473 20.77 -3.86 -4.83
CA TYR A 473 20.11 -5.00 -5.45
C TYR A 473 18.92 -4.54 -6.27
N LEU A 474 18.70 -5.09 -7.46
CA LEU A 474 17.59 -4.78 -8.39
C LEU A 474 17.51 -3.27 -8.73
N ARG A 475 18.63 -2.66 -9.12
CA ARG A 475 18.63 -1.22 -9.44
C ARG A 475 18.37 -0.90 -10.91
N ARG A 476 18.56 -1.85 -11.82
CA ARG A 476 18.21 -1.66 -13.24
C ARG A 476 16.73 -1.97 -13.46
N CYS A 477 16.11 -1.29 -14.38
CA CYS A 477 14.70 -1.55 -14.75
C CYS A 477 14.43 -3.01 -15.19
N THR A 478 15.46 -3.74 -15.60
CA THR A 478 15.39 -5.12 -16.08
C THR A 478 15.87 -6.16 -15.08
N ASP A 479 16.28 -5.76 -13.89
CA ASP A 479 16.72 -6.69 -12.86
C ASP A 479 15.53 -7.45 -12.27
N GLU A 480 15.57 -8.81 -12.29
CA GLU A 480 14.52 -9.66 -11.72
C GLU A 480 14.95 -10.26 -10.37
N GLY A 481 14.01 -10.35 -9.43
CA GLY A 481 14.27 -10.87 -8.08
C GLY A 481 14.45 -12.40 -8.07
N ASN A 482 15.48 -12.89 -7.36
CA ASN A 482 15.79 -14.31 -7.23
C ASN A 482 16.13 -14.75 -5.81
N ILE A 483 15.94 -13.89 -4.82
CA ILE A 483 16.15 -14.17 -3.41
C ILE A 483 14.79 -14.17 -2.71
N TYR A 484 14.50 -15.23 -1.95
CA TYR A 484 13.18 -15.46 -1.33
C TYR A 484 13.33 -15.84 0.13
N ASN A 485 12.30 -15.56 0.93
CA ASN A 485 12.16 -16.17 2.26
C ASN A 485 11.43 -17.53 2.17
N ASP A 486 11.27 -18.23 3.29
CA ASP A 486 10.59 -19.53 3.37
C ASP A 486 9.08 -19.49 3.05
N SER A 487 8.49 -18.30 2.97
CA SER A 487 7.12 -18.09 2.49
C SER A 487 7.05 -17.88 0.97
N ALA A 488 8.14 -18.11 0.25
CA ALA A 488 8.29 -17.89 -1.20
C ALA A 488 7.99 -16.44 -1.63
N LEU A 489 8.26 -15.47 -0.76
CA LEU A 489 8.14 -14.06 -1.08
C LEU A 489 9.51 -13.50 -1.49
N PRO A 490 9.59 -12.76 -2.60
CA PRO A 490 10.85 -12.26 -3.12
C PRO A 490 11.37 -11.06 -2.33
N LEU A 491 12.69 -10.91 -2.28
CA LEU A 491 13.35 -9.71 -1.82
C LEU A 491 13.15 -8.58 -2.84
N GLY A 492 12.69 -7.43 -2.37
CA GLY A 492 12.53 -6.21 -3.17
C GLY A 492 13.86 -5.51 -3.44
N THR A 493 13.82 -4.45 -4.24
CA THR A 493 14.99 -3.59 -4.51
C THR A 493 15.53 -2.96 -3.23
N PHE A 494 16.80 -2.69 -3.20
CA PHE A 494 17.39 -1.82 -2.17
C PHE A 494 18.66 -1.09 -2.65
N SER A 495 18.91 0.05 -2.03
CA SER A 495 20.21 0.73 -1.98
C SER A 495 20.47 1.13 -0.54
N LEU A 496 21.56 0.62 0.03
CA LEU A 496 21.90 0.86 1.43
C LEU A 496 23.32 1.43 1.52
N PRO A 497 23.52 2.51 2.29
CA PRO A 497 24.86 2.97 2.60
C PRO A 497 25.60 1.88 3.39
N VAL A 498 26.81 1.61 2.96
CA VAL A 498 27.69 0.67 3.68
C VAL A 498 28.32 1.42 4.86
N LYS A 499 27.91 1.05 6.06
CA LYS A 499 28.55 1.55 7.26
C LYS A 499 29.95 0.96 7.36
N GLU A 500 30.90 1.78 7.71
CA GLU A 500 32.25 1.32 8.00
C GLU A 500 32.20 0.21 9.06
N ARG A 501 33.17 -0.70 9.00
CA ARG A 501 33.39 -1.70 10.06
C ARG A 501 33.29 -0.96 11.39
N LEU A 502 32.44 -1.47 12.28
CA LEU A 502 32.52 -1.02 13.67
C LEU A 502 33.97 -1.16 14.08
N ARG A 503 34.62 -0.09 14.51
CA ARG A 503 35.96 -0.16 15.04
C ARG A 503 35.96 -1.20 16.17
N ASP A 504 37.05 -1.88 16.40
CA ASP A 504 37.14 -2.92 17.45
C ASP A 504 36.71 -2.42 18.85
N ASN A 505 36.43 -1.12 18.97
CA ASN A 505 35.95 -0.42 20.14
C ASN A 505 34.42 -0.25 20.23
N THR A 506 33.60 -0.91 19.39
CA THR A 506 32.15 -0.85 19.52
C THR A 506 31.63 -1.92 20.47
N VAL A 507 30.86 -1.52 21.46
CA VAL A 507 30.17 -2.41 22.39
C VAL A 507 28.71 -2.55 21.99
N ARG A 508 28.26 -3.80 22.00
CA ARG A 508 26.85 -4.14 21.76
C ARG A 508 26.19 -4.50 23.08
N PHE A 509 25.02 -3.90 23.32
CA PHE A 509 24.18 -4.23 24.47
C PHE A 509 23.17 -5.27 24.03
N GLU A 510 23.24 -6.44 24.65
CA GLU A 510 22.30 -7.53 24.40
C GLU A 510 21.30 -7.65 25.56
N ASP A 511 20.03 -7.77 25.24
CA ASP A 511 19.04 -8.26 26.18
C ASP A 511 18.89 -9.79 26.00
N LEU A 512 17.94 -10.42 26.66
CA LEU A 512 17.71 -11.87 26.64
C LEU A 512 17.46 -12.44 25.21
N GLY A 513 18.39 -12.28 24.31
CA GLY A 513 18.39 -12.88 22.98
C GLY A 513 18.47 -11.93 21.79
N GLY A 514 18.92 -10.71 21.96
CA GLY A 514 19.15 -9.81 20.84
C GLY A 514 19.96 -8.56 21.14
N VAL A 515 20.66 -8.05 20.14
CA VAL A 515 21.35 -6.76 20.21
C VAL A 515 20.31 -5.64 20.10
N PHE A 516 20.17 -4.82 21.11
CA PHE A 516 19.21 -3.72 21.12
C PHE A 516 19.82 -2.31 21.11
N ALA A 517 21.12 -2.21 21.39
CA ALA A 517 21.87 -0.97 21.28
C ALA A 517 23.33 -1.22 20.91
N GLU A 518 23.94 -0.24 20.27
CA GLU A 518 25.37 -0.21 19.94
C GLU A 518 25.95 1.13 20.42
N MET A 519 27.19 1.10 20.88
CA MET A 519 27.90 2.29 21.28
C MET A 519 29.36 2.19 20.81
N GLU A 520 29.87 3.20 20.17
CA GLU A 520 31.30 3.32 19.79
C GLU A 520 32.08 3.94 20.93
N LEU A 521 33.13 3.28 21.35
CA LEU A 521 34.04 3.76 22.41
C LEU A 521 35.10 4.70 21.83
N PRO A 522 35.50 5.73 22.57
CA PRO A 522 36.51 6.67 22.11
C PRO A 522 37.88 6.04 21.86
N ASP A 523 38.36 5.18 22.75
CA ASP A 523 39.60 4.42 22.60
C ASP A 523 39.63 3.25 23.60
N PRO A 524 39.54 1.99 23.15
CA PRO A 524 39.52 0.82 24.02
C PRO A 524 40.85 0.56 24.74
N ALA A 525 41.98 1.15 24.28
CA ALA A 525 43.25 1.06 24.96
C ALA A 525 43.33 1.91 26.23
N VAL A 526 42.38 2.82 26.42
CA VAL A 526 42.38 3.79 27.53
C VAL A 526 41.21 3.57 28.49
N ILE A 527 40.14 2.86 28.05
CA ILE A 527 38.88 2.74 28.78
C ILE A 527 38.50 1.27 28.96
N ASP A 528 38.24 0.86 30.18
CA ASP A 528 37.58 -0.39 30.53
C ASP A 528 36.06 -0.16 30.62
N LEU A 529 35.31 -1.00 29.95
CA LEU A 529 33.87 -0.91 29.90
C LEU A 529 33.24 -2.17 30.48
N LYS A 530 32.37 -2.00 31.46
CA LYS A 530 31.61 -3.08 32.06
C LYS A 530 30.12 -2.80 31.90
N VAL A 531 29.41 -3.78 31.38
CA VAL A 531 27.96 -3.75 31.26
C VAL A 531 27.35 -4.75 32.22
N GLU A 532 26.52 -4.30 33.13
CA GLU A 532 25.82 -5.15 34.09
C GLU A 532 24.33 -4.98 33.97
N ARG A 533 23.57 -6.07 34.03
CA ARG A 533 22.12 -6.04 34.05
C ARG A 533 21.63 -5.90 35.50
N MET A 534 20.81 -4.89 35.73
CA MET A 534 20.13 -4.68 37.01
C MET A 534 18.61 -4.65 36.79
N GLY A 535 17.97 -5.81 36.75
CA GLY A 535 16.53 -5.93 36.51
C GLY A 535 16.13 -5.50 35.09
N ALA A 536 15.32 -4.46 34.97
CA ALA A 536 14.90 -3.88 33.69
C ALA A 536 15.90 -2.85 33.11
N PHE A 537 17.03 -2.63 33.78
CA PHE A 537 18.05 -1.65 33.42
C PHE A 537 19.35 -2.32 32.99
N ALA A 538 20.06 -1.72 32.03
CA ALA A 538 21.45 -1.99 31.76
C ALA A 538 22.29 -0.85 32.32
N VAL A 539 23.23 -1.17 33.22
CA VAL A 539 24.15 -0.20 33.79
C VAL A 539 25.50 -0.32 33.08
N LEU A 540 25.92 0.77 32.46
CA LEU A 540 27.18 0.90 31.79
C LEU A 540 28.16 1.58 32.75
N THR A 541 29.20 0.86 33.14
CA THR A 541 30.30 1.41 33.94
C THR A 541 31.49 1.64 33.02
N VAL A 542 31.97 2.88 32.97
CA VAL A 542 33.15 3.28 32.21
C VAL A 542 34.25 3.60 33.21
N ALA A 543 35.39 2.92 33.10
CA ALA A 543 36.54 3.15 33.96
C ALA A 543 37.81 3.28 33.11
N PRO A 544 38.86 3.95 33.59
CA PRO A 544 40.16 3.90 32.93
C PRO A 544 40.68 2.45 32.84
N ALA A 545 41.21 2.06 31.68
CA ALA A 545 41.79 0.74 31.50
C ALA A 545 43.00 0.57 32.47
N ALA A 546 43.14 -0.64 33.03
CA ALA A 546 44.25 -0.94 33.93
C ALA A 546 45.58 -0.78 33.20
N GLY A 547 46.41 0.17 33.65
CA GLY A 547 47.70 0.48 33.01
C GLY A 547 47.66 1.63 32.01
N ALA A 548 46.55 2.34 31.87
CA ALA A 548 46.48 3.53 31.03
C ALA A 548 47.51 4.58 31.45
N ALA A 549 48.39 4.96 30.52
CA ALA A 549 49.47 5.89 30.75
C ALA A 549 49.06 7.37 30.86
N ARG A 550 47.76 7.67 30.74
CA ARG A 550 47.21 9.04 30.77
C ARG A 550 46.03 9.12 31.72
N GLU A 551 46.01 10.22 32.48
CA GLU A 551 44.88 10.59 33.33
C GLU A 551 43.67 10.94 32.45
N VAL A 552 42.60 10.17 32.52
CA VAL A 552 41.35 10.47 31.81
C VAL A 552 40.59 11.51 32.61
N ARG A 553 40.57 12.76 32.13
CA ARG A 553 39.91 13.88 32.83
C ARG A 553 38.45 14.04 32.44
N GLU A 554 38.07 13.64 31.23
CA GLU A 554 36.74 13.76 30.70
C GLU A 554 36.46 12.64 29.68
N ILE A 555 35.34 11.98 29.80
CA ILE A 555 34.89 10.97 28.83
C ILE A 555 33.60 11.52 28.22
N GLU A 556 33.66 11.92 26.95
CA GLU A 556 32.45 12.12 26.14
C GLU A 556 31.87 10.75 25.85
N LEU A 557 30.71 10.47 26.44
CA LEU A 557 29.96 9.26 26.09
C LEU A 557 29.30 9.48 24.72
N PRO A 558 29.62 8.64 23.75
CA PRO A 558 28.98 8.71 22.45
C PRO A 558 27.48 8.43 22.54
N GLU A 559 26.76 8.82 21.51
CA GLU A 559 25.30 8.62 21.42
C GLU A 559 24.98 7.12 21.40
N ILE A 560 24.10 6.66 22.31
CA ILE A 560 23.64 5.28 22.31
C ILE A 560 22.71 5.09 21.14
N ARG A 561 23.07 4.21 20.22
CA ARG A 561 22.28 3.91 19.04
C ARG A 561 21.40 2.69 19.31
N LEU A 562 20.06 2.90 19.26
CA LEU A 562 19.13 1.78 19.32
C LEU A 562 19.15 1.01 18.00
N VAL A 563 19.44 -0.28 18.07
CA VAL A 563 19.41 -1.20 16.91
C VAL A 563 18.00 -1.71 16.66
N ARG A 564 17.16 -1.67 17.69
CA ARG A 564 15.75 -2.06 17.63
C ARG A 564 14.93 -1.14 18.54
N GLU A 565 13.76 -0.66 18.07
CA GLU A 565 12.83 0.06 18.93
C GLU A 565 12.33 -0.84 20.06
N ILE A 566 12.58 -0.40 21.29
CA ILE A 566 12.01 -1.03 22.49
C ILE A 566 10.81 -0.17 22.87
N PRO A 567 9.59 -0.69 22.82
CA PRO A 567 8.41 0.08 23.19
C PRO A 567 8.56 0.65 24.60
N ASN A 568 8.30 1.96 24.75
CA ASN A 568 8.37 2.71 26.02
C ASN A 568 9.77 2.81 26.65
N TRP A 569 10.83 2.77 25.87
CA TRP A 569 12.19 2.91 26.38
C TRP A 569 12.86 4.17 25.82
N THR A 570 13.40 5.00 26.70
CA THR A 570 14.24 6.16 26.34
C THR A 570 15.52 6.14 27.17
N PRO A 571 16.69 6.34 26.54
CA PRO A 571 17.92 6.48 27.28
C PRO A 571 17.90 7.76 28.12
N THR A 572 18.11 7.65 29.42
CA THR A 572 18.30 8.80 30.30
C THR A 572 19.75 8.91 30.72
N ARG A 573 20.35 10.08 30.47
CA ARG A 573 21.65 10.42 31.06
C ARG A 573 21.40 10.88 32.50
N SER A 574 21.82 10.12 33.50
CA SER A 574 21.86 10.62 34.87
C SER A 574 23.18 11.33 35.09
N GLY A 575 23.13 12.64 35.15
CA GLY A 575 24.33 13.47 35.41
C GLY A 575 24.76 13.36 36.86
N THR A 576 25.69 12.44 37.13
CA THR A 576 26.60 12.54 38.27
C THR A 576 27.99 12.44 37.71
N ASN A 577 28.95 13.19 38.27
CA ASN A 577 30.36 13.30 37.89
C ASN A 577 31.15 11.98 37.85
N ARG A 578 30.52 10.84 37.60
CA ARG A 578 31.10 9.49 37.54
C ARG A 578 30.63 8.68 36.33
N GLY A 579 30.42 9.30 35.20
CA GLY A 579 30.30 8.60 33.91
C GLY A 579 29.39 7.36 33.86
N SER A 580 28.29 7.31 34.65
CA SER A 580 27.31 6.23 34.56
C SER A 580 26.08 6.68 33.76
N ALA A 581 25.80 5.96 32.69
CA ALA A 581 24.51 6.12 31.97
C ALA A 581 23.56 5.00 32.39
N SER A 582 22.38 5.34 32.85
CA SER A 582 21.31 4.38 33.16
C SER A 582 20.19 4.50 32.13
N CYS A 583 19.64 3.39 31.72
CA CYS A 583 18.51 3.32 30.79
C CYS A 583 17.29 2.81 31.56
N ALA A 584 16.21 3.57 31.57
CA ALA A 584 14.97 3.21 32.25
C ALA A 584 13.79 3.19 31.27
N PRO A 585 12.78 2.33 31.46
CA PRO A 585 11.55 2.39 30.67
C PRO A 585 10.82 3.70 30.92
N SER A 586 10.39 4.39 29.85
CA SER A 586 9.57 5.60 29.96
C SER A 586 8.17 5.21 30.40
N SER A 587 7.76 5.61 31.61
CA SER A 587 6.36 5.55 32.00
C SER A 587 5.58 6.64 31.25
N ARG A 588 4.92 6.29 30.14
CA ARG A 588 3.79 7.10 29.66
C ARG A 588 2.51 6.57 30.34
N ARG A 589 1.85 7.46 31.02
CA ARG A 589 0.42 7.33 31.35
C ARG A 589 -0.41 7.50 30.09
#